data_e3b79d13b65229438a931c2732d4c67b
#
_entry.id   e3b79d13b65229438a931c2732d4c67b
#
_cell.length_a   1.000
_cell.length_b   1.000
_cell.length_c   1.000
_cell.angle_alpha   90.00
_cell.angle_beta   90.00
_cell.angle_gamma   90.00
#
_symmetry.space_group_name_H-M   'P 1'
#
loop_
_entity.id
_entity.type
_entity.pdbx_description
1 polymer ?
#
loop_
_entity_poly.entity_id
_entity_poly.type
_entity_poly.pdbx_seq_one_letter_code
_entity_poly.pdbx_strand_id
1 'polypeptide(L)'
;MAKIVKETIHAKGIDIGIYTTNFESEFISLTDIAKYRNEDDPRFVIQNWMRNRNTIEFLGVWEELHNPDFNRVQFEAVKNEAGLNRFVMTPTKWITQMNAIGIVSKAGRYGGTYAHSDIAMSFATWISPEFQLYIMKDRKSVV
;
A
#
# COMPACT_ATOMS: atom_id res chain seq x y z
N MET A 1 8.25 -11.49 -21.10
CA MET A 1 8.73 -10.46 -20.18
C MET A 1 7.61 -9.49 -19.82
N ALA A 2 7.48 -9.20 -18.54
CA ALA A 2 6.45 -8.27 -18.10
C ALA A 2 6.79 -6.85 -18.59
N LYS A 3 5.84 -6.20 -19.24
CA LYS A 3 5.98 -4.82 -19.64
C LYS A 3 5.52 -3.93 -18.50
N ILE A 4 6.42 -3.12 -17.95
CA ILE A 4 6.11 -2.20 -16.89
C ILE A 4 5.74 -0.85 -17.51
N VAL A 5 4.52 -0.39 -17.24
CA VAL A 5 4.06 0.93 -17.67
C VAL A 5 4.01 1.83 -16.45
N LYS A 6 4.67 2.98 -16.52
CA LYS A 6 4.69 3.96 -15.43
C LYS A 6 3.78 5.13 -15.78
N GLU A 7 2.94 5.51 -14.82
CA GLU A 7 2.02 6.62 -14.96
C GLU A 7 2.05 7.45 -13.68
N THR A 8 1.41 8.60 -13.71
CA THR A 8 1.30 9.47 -12.54
C THR A 8 -0.15 9.92 -12.36
N ILE A 9 -0.65 9.80 -11.12
CA ILE A 9 -1.94 10.37 -10.74
C ILE A 9 -1.68 11.73 -10.12
N HIS A 10 -2.49 12.72 -10.48
CA HIS A 10 -2.43 14.07 -9.91
C HIS A 10 -3.66 14.28 -9.04
N ALA A 11 -3.47 14.44 -7.74
CA ALA A 11 -4.57 14.63 -6.80
C ALA A 11 -4.20 15.67 -5.75
N LYS A 12 -4.98 16.77 -5.69
CA LYS A 12 -4.79 17.83 -4.69
C LYS A 12 -3.34 18.36 -4.64
N GLY A 13 -2.71 18.52 -5.80
CA GLY A 13 -1.34 19.03 -5.88
C GLY A 13 -0.26 18.00 -5.57
N ILE A 14 -0.62 16.76 -5.37
CA ILE A 14 0.31 15.66 -5.09
C ILE A 14 0.40 14.77 -6.33
N ASP A 15 1.62 14.46 -6.75
CA ASP A 15 1.86 13.53 -7.84
C ASP A 15 2.11 12.14 -7.26
N ILE A 16 1.29 11.18 -7.67
CA ILE A 16 1.31 9.81 -7.14
C ILE A 16 1.73 8.86 -8.25
N GLY A 17 2.85 8.17 -8.05
CA GLY A 17 3.35 7.22 -9.03
C GLY A 17 2.55 5.94 -9.07
N ILE A 18 2.35 5.43 -10.29
CA ILE A 18 1.73 4.14 -10.55
C ILE A 18 2.60 3.37 -11.51
N TYR A 19 2.66 2.06 -11.33
CA TYR A 19 3.15 1.19 -12.39
C TYR A 19 2.20 0.01 -12.58
N THR A 20 2.11 -0.47 -13.82
CA THR A 20 1.24 -1.58 -14.17
C THR A 20 2.11 -2.71 -14.70
N THR A 21 1.87 -3.94 -14.21
CA THR A 21 2.56 -5.13 -14.68
C THR A 21 1.57 -6.02 -15.43
N ASN A 22 1.94 -6.45 -16.64
CA ASN A 22 1.17 -7.41 -17.45
C ASN A 22 -0.31 -7.05 -17.67
N PHE A 23 -0.67 -5.76 -17.58
CA PHE A 23 -2.04 -5.26 -17.76
C PHE A 23 -3.03 -5.74 -16.71
N GLU A 24 -2.60 -6.51 -15.71
CA GLU A 24 -3.51 -7.14 -14.75
C GLU A 24 -3.52 -6.45 -13.40
N SER A 25 -2.40 -5.88 -12.97
CA SER A 25 -2.27 -5.31 -11.64
C SER A 25 -1.61 -3.97 -11.67
N GLU A 26 -2.25 -2.99 -11.04
CA GLU A 26 -1.69 -1.67 -10.86
C GLU A 26 -1.15 -1.54 -9.44
N PHE A 27 0.05 -1.00 -9.34
CA PHE A 27 0.69 -0.71 -8.06
C PHE A 27 0.85 0.79 -7.91
N ILE A 28 0.32 1.33 -6.83
CA ILE A 28 0.26 2.76 -6.58
C ILE A 28 1.18 3.10 -5.41
N SER A 29 1.90 4.21 -5.50
CA SER A 29 2.86 4.61 -4.47
C SER A 29 2.17 5.02 -3.18
N LEU A 30 2.31 4.20 -2.14
CA LEU A 30 1.86 4.57 -0.79
C LEU A 30 2.68 5.73 -0.26
N THR A 31 3.96 5.78 -0.60
CA THR A 31 4.84 6.88 -0.18
C THR A 31 4.29 8.23 -0.66
N ASP A 32 3.89 8.30 -1.93
CA ASP A 32 3.33 9.54 -2.48
C ASP A 32 1.98 9.88 -1.86
N ILE A 33 1.11 8.89 -1.66
CA ILE A 33 -0.17 9.11 -0.98
C ILE A 33 0.04 9.64 0.44
N ALA A 34 1.02 9.06 1.16
CA ALA A 34 1.31 9.45 2.53
C ALA A 34 1.78 10.92 2.64
N LYS A 35 2.38 11.45 1.59
CA LYS A 35 2.82 12.85 1.56
C LYS A 35 1.67 13.84 1.72
N TYR A 36 0.47 13.45 1.37
CA TYR A 36 -0.71 14.28 1.59
C TYR A 36 -0.89 14.60 3.08
N ARG A 37 -0.56 13.66 3.95
CA ARG A 37 -0.68 13.85 5.40
C ARG A 37 0.60 14.39 6.03
N ASN A 38 1.76 13.91 5.59
CA ASN A 38 3.05 14.36 6.12
C ASN A 38 4.10 14.25 5.02
N GLU A 39 4.38 15.37 4.37
CA GLU A 39 5.33 15.42 3.27
C GLU A 39 6.76 15.11 3.71
N ASP A 40 7.10 15.46 4.97
CA ASP A 40 8.46 15.29 5.48
C ASP A 40 8.76 13.85 5.91
N ASP A 41 7.74 13.11 6.36
CA ASP A 41 7.96 11.73 6.83
C ASP A 41 6.80 10.81 6.43
N PRO A 42 6.71 10.47 5.14
CA PRO A 42 5.67 9.57 4.67
C PRO A 42 5.77 8.16 5.24
N ARG A 43 6.99 7.69 5.58
CA ARG A 43 7.16 6.35 6.16
C ARG A 43 6.45 6.23 7.49
N PHE A 44 6.49 7.28 8.30
CA PHE A 44 5.81 7.28 9.59
C PHE A 44 4.30 7.12 9.41
N VAL A 45 3.73 7.77 8.40
CA VAL A 45 2.30 7.67 8.09
C VAL A 45 1.93 6.22 7.73
N ILE A 46 2.73 5.58 6.88
CA ILE A 46 2.50 4.20 6.46
C ILE A 46 2.58 3.26 7.68
N GLN A 47 3.59 3.44 8.53
CA GLN A 47 3.73 2.60 9.72
C GLN A 47 2.56 2.76 10.68
N ASN A 48 2.06 3.97 10.86
CA ASN A 48 0.88 4.21 11.69
C ASN A 48 -0.35 3.48 11.15
N TRP A 49 -0.53 3.48 9.84
CA TRP A 49 -1.61 2.74 9.21
C TRP A 49 -1.47 1.23 9.44
N MET A 50 -0.26 0.71 9.32
CA MET A 50 0.00 -0.73 9.49
C MET A 50 -0.08 -1.20 10.94
N ARG A 51 -0.12 -0.29 11.92
CA ARG A 51 -0.29 -0.67 13.32
C ARG A 51 -1.73 -1.05 13.66
N ASN A 52 -2.68 -0.64 12.84
CA ASN A 52 -4.09 -0.90 13.13
C ASN A 52 -4.45 -2.34 12.83
N ARG A 53 -5.21 -2.94 13.76
CA ARG A 53 -5.66 -4.32 13.57
C ARG A 53 -6.50 -4.48 12.30
N ASN A 54 -7.38 -3.52 12.04
CA ASN A 54 -8.20 -3.55 10.84
C ASN A 54 -7.36 -3.56 9.57
N THR A 55 -6.27 -2.82 9.56
CA THR A 55 -5.34 -2.80 8.43
C THR A 55 -4.70 -4.17 8.23
N ILE A 56 -4.19 -4.76 9.31
CA ILE A 56 -3.54 -6.07 9.25
C ILE A 56 -4.54 -7.13 8.77
N GLU A 57 -5.77 -7.10 9.27
CA GLU A 57 -6.81 -8.04 8.84
C GLU A 57 -7.13 -7.87 7.36
N PHE A 58 -7.26 -6.63 6.89
CA PHE A 58 -7.52 -6.35 5.48
C PHE A 58 -6.38 -6.86 4.59
N LEU A 59 -5.14 -6.56 4.97
CA LEU A 59 -3.97 -7.01 4.21
C LEU A 59 -3.90 -8.53 4.14
N GLY A 60 -4.20 -9.21 5.24
CA GLY A 60 -4.21 -10.66 5.30
C GLY A 60 -5.27 -11.28 4.40
N VAL A 61 -6.48 -10.75 4.41
CA VAL A 61 -7.56 -11.24 3.55
C VAL A 61 -7.20 -11.03 2.08
N TRP A 62 -6.64 -9.87 1.75
CA TRP A 62 -6.21 -9.61 0.38
C TRP A 62 -5.19 -10.65 -0.09
N GLU A 63 -4.18 -10.93 0.76
CA GLU A 63 -3.16 -11.92 0.43
C GLU A 63 -3.76 -13.32 0.28
N GLU A 64 -4.66 -13.71 1.18
CA GLU A 64 -5.30 -15.02 1.09
C GLU A 64 -6.07 -15.20 -0.22
N LEU A 65 -6.67 -14.13 -0.73
CA LEU A 65 -7.42 -14.18 -1.98
C LEU A 65 -6.53 -14.20 -3.23
N HIS A 66 -5.30 -13.68 -3.14
CA HIS A 66 -4.46 -13.47 -4.32
C HIS A 66 -3.11 -14.18 -4.28
N ASN A 67 -2.70 -14.69 -3.12
CA ASN A 67 -1.35 -15.20 -2.93
C ASN A 67 -1.35 -16.62 -2.36
N PRO A 68 -1.14 -17.64 -3.20
CA PRO A 68 -1.15 -19.04 -2.73
C PRO A 68 0.02 -19.34 -1.77
N ASP A 69 1.08 -18.52 -1.80
CA ASP A 69 2.26 -18.74 -0.97
C ASP A 69 2.28 -17.87 0.29
N PHE A 70 1.14 -17.29 0.64
CA PHE A 70 1.00 -16.45 1.83
C PHE A 70 1.24 -17.26 3.11
N ASN A 71 2.06 -16.70 4.02
CA ASN A 71 2.39 -17.36 5.29
C ASN A 71 1.28 -17.15 6.33
N ARG A 72 0.27 -17.99 6.30
CA ARG A 72 -0.89 -17.89 7.20
C ARG A 72 -0.54 -18.08 8.66
N VAL A 73 0.43 -18.95 8.96
CA VAL A 73 0.82 -19.23 10.33
C VAL A 73 1.40 -17.96 10.97
N GLN A 74 2.30 -17.30 10.25
CA GLN A 74 2.90 -16.06 10.74
C GLN A 74 1.85 -14.95 10.82
N PHE A 75 0.93 -14.91 9.87
CA PHE A 75 -0.14 -13.92 9.87
C PHE A 75 -1.01 -14.03 11.12
N GLU A 76 -1.40 -15.24 11.51
CA GLU A 76 -2.22 -15.42 12.70
C GLU A 76 -1.52 -14.92 13.96
N ALA A 77 -0.21 -15.17 14.06
CA ALA A 77 0.59 -14.69 15.20
C ALA A 77 0.61 -13.16 15.23
N VAL A 78 0.82 -12.52 14.09
CA VAL A 78 0.88 -11.06 14.00
C VAL A 78 -0.48 -10.43 14.24
N LYS A 79 -1.55 -11.04 13.71
CA LYS A 79 -2.91 -10.53 13.87
C LYS A 79 -3.28 -10.39 15.35
N ASN A 80 -2.85 -11.33 16.17
CA ASN A 80 -3.14 -11.29 17.61
C ASN A 80 -2.43 -10.16 18.33
N GLU A 81 -1.31 -9.67 17.79
CA GLU A 81 -0.56 -8.55 18.38
C GLU A 81 -0.98 -7.19 17.81
N ALA A 82 -1.61 -7.18 16.65
CA ALA A 82 -1.98 -5.94 15.98
C ALA A 82 -2.97 -5.14 16.84
N GLY A 83 -2.73 -3.84 16.91
CA GLY A 83 -3.54 -2.93 17.72
C GLY A 83 -3.03 -2.74 19.14
N LEU A 84 -2.10 -3.58 19.63
CA LEU A 84 -1.47 -3.35 20.93
C LEU A 84 -0.53 -2.14 20.84
N ASN A 85 -0.38 -1.43 21.96
CA ASN A 85 0.43 -0.20 21.97
C ASN A 85 1.87 -0.42 21.51
N ARG A 86 2.45 -1.56 21.80
CA ARG A 86 3.84 -1.89 21.44
C ARG A 86 3.98 -2.50 20.05
N PHE A 87 2.88 -2.76 19.37
CA PHE A 87 2.93 -3.40 18.06
C PHE A 87 3.48 -2.43 17.01
N VAL A 88 4.46 -2.88 16.25
CA VAL A 88 5.04 -2.11 15.14
C VAL A 88 5.10 -3.01 13.92
N MET A 89 4.64 -2.49 12.80
CA MET A 89 4.74 -3.18 11.52
C MET A 89 5.26 -2.21 10.46
N THR A 90 6.14 -2.71 9.59
CA THR A 90 6.67 -1.95 8.47
C THR A 90 6.38 -2.71 7.17
N PRO A 91 6.38 -2.03 6.01
CA PRO A 91 6.21 -2.73 4.73
C PRO A 91 7.22 -3.84 4.51
N THR A 92 8.50 -3.59 4.78
CA THR A 92 9.55 -4.60 4.62
C THR A 92 9.31 -5.82 5.51
N LYS A 93 8.94 -5.59 6.76
CA LYS A 93 8.65 -6.65 7.71
C LYS A 93 7.45 -7.50 7.25
N TRP A 94 6.39 -6.83 6.80
CA TRP A 94 5.19 -7.49 6.27
C TRP A 94 5.54 -8.38 5.09
N ILE A 95 6.27 -7.83 4.11
CA ILE A 95 6.66 -8.56 2.90
C ILE A 95 7.49 -9.79 3.25
N THR A 96 8.49 -9.61 4.12
CA THR A 96 9.44 -10.68 4.46
C THR A 96 8.79 -11.78 5.28
N GLN A 97 8.04 -11.41 6.32
CA GLN A 97 7.44 -12.39 7.24
C GLN A 97 6.27 -13.13 6.64
N MET A 98 5.46 -12.45 5.84
CA MET A 98 4.23 -13.03 5.28
C MET A 98 4.42 -13.61 3.88
N ASN A 99 5.59 -13.42 3.28
CA ASN A 99 5.79 -13.73 1.87
C ASN A 99 4.73 -13.01 1.02
N ALA A 100 4.48 -11.75 1.32
CA ALA A 100 3.39 -10.96 0.76
C ALA A 100 3.71 -10.46 -0.64
N ILE A 101 2.69 -10.30 -1.47
CA ILE A 101 2.82 -9.79 -2.84
C ILE A 101 2.05 -8.50 -3.07
N GLY A 102 1.14 -8.14 -2.17
CA GLY A 102 0.29 -6.96 -2.34
C GLY A 102 0.99 -5.63 -2.07
N ILE A 103 2.09 -5.66 -1.34
CA ILE A 103 2.92 -4.49 -1.05
C ILE A 103 4.32 -4.77 -1.56
N VAL A 104 4.92 -3.79 -2.22
CA VAL A 104 6.26 -3.91 -2.79
C VAL A 104 7.10 -2.74 -2.29
N SER A 105 8.34 -3.03 -1.88
CA SER A 105 9.29 -2.02 -1.46
C SER A 105 10.37 -1.91 -2.53
N LYS A 106 10.60 -0.68 -3.02
CA LYS A 106 11.62 -0.40 -4.02
C LYS A 106 12.71 0.47 -3.43
N ALA A 107 13.96 0.06 -3.60
CA ALA A 107 15.11 0.84 -3.17
C ALA A 107 15.48 1.90 -4.20
N GLY A 108 16.34 2.85 -3.80
CA GLY A 108 16.91 3.83 -4.69
C GLY A 108 16.26 5.21 -4.58
N ARG A 109 16.76 6.12 -5.41
CA ARG A 109 16.37 7.53 -5.38
C ARG A 109 14.88 7.77 -5.64
N TYR A 110 14.32 6.97 -6.55
CA TYR A 110 12.90 7.03 -6.90
C TYR A 110 12.13 5.86 -6.29
N GLY A 111 12.71 5.27 -5.26
CA GLY A 111 12.11 4.14 -4.57
C GLY A 111 10.98 4.57 -3.64
N GLY A 112 10.48 3.61 -2.90
CA GLY A 112 9.40 3.81 -1.96
C GLY A 112 8.58 2.57 -1.82
N THR A 113 7.43 2.71 -1.17
CA THR A 113 6.51 1.61 -0.94
C THR A 113 5.33 1.75 -1.90
N TYR A 114 5.06 0.67 -2.62
CA TYR A 114 3.94 0.58 -3.55
C TYR A 114 3.00 -0.53 -3.11
N ALA A 115 1.73 -0.40 -3.44
CA ALA A 115 0.75 -1.43 -3.12
C ALA A 115 -0.22 -1.61 -4.27
N HIS A 116 -0.77 -2.83 -4.37
CA HIS A 116 -1.86 -3.09 -5.30
C HIS A 116 -2.95 -2.04 -5.12
N SER A 117 -3.64 -1.69 -6.19
CA SER A 117 -4.65 -0.61 -6.18
C SER A 117 -5.70 -0.76 -5.09
N ASP A 118 -6.14 -1.99 -4.81
CA ASP A 118 -7.12 -2.25 -3.73
C ASP A 118 -6.58 -1.80 -2.38
N ILE A 119 -5.34 -2.13 -2.11
CA ILE A 119 -4.68 -1.80 -0.85
C ILE A 119 -4.39 -0.30 -0.78
N ALA A 120 -3.92 0.27 -1.88
CA ALA A 120 -3.62 1.69 -1.95
C ALA A 120 -4.87 2.55 -1.72
N MET A 121 -6.02 2.14 -2.25
CA MET A 121 -7.27 2.86 -2.04
C MET A 121 -7.73 2.77 -0.59
N SER A 122 -7.54 1.63 0.06
CA SER A 122 -7.82 1.48 1.49
C SER A 122 -6.96 2.43 2.32
N PHE A 123 -5.68 2.52 1.98
CA PHE A 123 -4.76 3.45 2.65
C PHE A 123 -5.19 4.90 2.43
N ALA A 124 -5.52 5.26 1.19
CA ALA A 124 -5.95 6.61 0.85
C ALA A 124 -7.23 7.00 1.62
N THR A 125 -8.17 6.07 1.76
CA THR A 125 -9.40 6.30 2.54
C THR A 125 -9.09 6.56 4.01
N TRP A 126 -8.15 5.81 4.57
CA TRP A 126 -7.73 6.01 5.96
C TRP A 126 -7.11 7.39 6.17
N ILE A 127 -6.35 7.87 5.18
CA ILE A 127 -5.75 9.21 5.23
C ILE A 127 -6.84 10.29 5.10
N SER A 128 -7.69 10.18 4.08
CA SER A 128 -8.75 11.15 3.81
C SER A 128 -9.70 10.60 2.76
N PRO A 129 -10.98 10.39 3.09
CA PRO A 129 -11.96 9.97 2.07
C PRO A 129 -12.05 10.94 0.89
N GLU A 130 -11.88 12.24 1.15
CA GLU A 130 -11.86 13.24 0.09
C GLU A 130 -10.69 13.02 -0.87
N PHE A 131 -9.49 12.81 -0.33
CA PHE A 131 -8.30 12.59 -1.13
C PHE A 131 -8.45 11.33 -1.99
N GLN A 132 -9.01 10.27 -1.41
CA GLN A 132 -9.28 9.04 -2.14
C GLN A 132 -10.17 9.29 -3.35
N LEU A 133 -11.19 10.12 -3.21
CA LEU A 133 -12.08 10.46 -4.31
C LEU A 133 -11.34 11.22 -5.42
N TYR A 134 -10.42 12.11 -5.08
CA TYR A 134 -9.60 12.81 -6.07
C TYR A 134 -8.70 11.87 -6.85
N ILE A 135 -8.11 10.88 -6.15
CA ILE A 135 -7.29 9.86 -6.80
C ILE A 135 -8.14 9.07 -7.80
N MET A 136 -9.30 8.62 -7.37
CA MET A 136 -10.21 7.84 -8.22
C MET A 136 -10.68 8.64 -9.43
N LYS A 137 -10.97 9.92 -9.23
CA LYS A 137 -11.40 10.80 -10.31
C LYS A 137 -10.34 10.95 -11.39
N ASP A 138 -9.10 11.18 -10.99
CA ASP A 138 -7.98 11.32 -11.91
C ASP A 138 -7.76 10.02 -12.68
N ARG A 139 -7.86 8.89 -12.00
CA ARG A 139 -7.74 7.57 -12.64
C ARG A 139 -8.78 7.37 -13.75
N LYS A 140 -10.01 7.78 -13.51
CA LYS A 140 -11.08 7.64 -14.51
C LYS A 140 -10.87 8.52 -15.72
N SER A 141 -10.26 9.69 -15.55
CA SER A 141 -10.06 10.63 -16.64
C SER A 141 -8.91 10.21 -17.58
N VAL A 142 -8.10 9.24 -17.20
CA VAL A 142 -6.97 8.73 -17.99
C VAL A 142 -7.41 7.62 -18.95
N VAL A 143 -8.58 7.10 -18.81
CA VAL A 143 -9.07 6.00 -19.64
C VAL A 143 -9.46 6.46 -21.04
#